data_28cb531a1b331b77ba5f9492900a8ba2
#
_entry.id   28cb531a1b331b77ba5f9492900a8ba2
#
_cell.length_a   1.000
_cell.length_b   1.000
_cell.length_c   1.000
_cell.angle_alpha   90.00
_cell.angle_beta   90.00
_cell.angle_gamma   90.00
#
_symmetry.space_group_name_H-M   'P 1'
#
loop_
_entity.id
_entity.type
_entity.pdbx_description
1 polymer ?
#
loop_
_entity_poly.entity_id
_entity_poly.type
_entity_poly.pdbx_seq_one_letter_code
_entity_poly.pdbx_strand_id
1 'polypeptide(L)'
;MLPGFSELVSFMVQVYVKAQKSKAYFKRFQVKFKRRREGKTDYRARTRLINQDKNKYNTPKYRLVARFTNKDIVAQIIHASISGDMVLAAAYSHELPCYGLEVGLTNYAAAYCVGLLLARRTLKQLEMDDEYEGNVEATGEDFTVEPAESRRPFRALLDVGLVRTTTGNRVFGVLKGALDGGIDIPHSDKRFAGFNKDSKQLDPEVHRKYIYGGHVAAYMRTLMEDEPEKYQSHFSEYIKRSIEPDNMEAMYKKVHAAIHADPEAKKSEKAPPKEHKRYNLKKLTYEERKAKLIDRLKALNSANDYDEDDD
;
A
#
# COMPACT_ATOMS: atom_id res chain seq x y z
N MET A 1 33.53 37.05 -38.02
CA MET A 1 32.86 35.80 -38.44
C MET A 1 32.49 35.01 -37.17
N LEU A 2 31.23 34.86 -36.95
CA LEU A 2 30.76 34.03 -35.83
C LEU A 2 30.97 32.55 -36.19
N PRO A 3 31.44 31.69 -35.25
CA PRO A 3 31.62 30.26 -35.54
C PRO A 3 30.28 29.65 -35.93
N GLY A 4 30.31 28.77 -36.97
CA GLY A 4 29.12 28.19 -37.54
C GLY A 4 28.34 27.33 -36.53
N PHE A 5 27.04 27.26 -36.70
CA PHE A 5 26.09 26.54 -35.81
C PHE A 5 26.48 25.06 -35.57
N SER A 6 27.22 24.44 -36.50
CA SER A 6 27.76 23.07 -36.39
C SER A 6 28.85 22.94 -35.33
N GLU A 7 29.70 23.95 -35.14
CA GLU A 7 30.74 23.93 -34.09
C GLU A 7 30.18 24.16 -32.67
N LEU A 8 29.10 24.95 -32.55
CA LEU A 8 28.41 25.14 -31.29
C LEU A 8 27.65 23.87 -30.82
N VAL A 9 27.10 23.11 -31.76
CA VAL A 9 26.43 21.81 -31.43
C VAL A 9 27.46 20.77 -31.04
N SER A 10 28.66 20.75 -31.63
CA SER A 10 29.75 19.86 -31.24
C SER A 10 30.26 20.11 -29.81
N PHE A 11 30.19 21.35 -29.33
CA PHE A 11 30.62 21.70 -27.98
C PHE A 11 29.57 21.35 -26.90
N MET A 12 28.30 21.15 -27.25
CA MET A 12 27.23 20.79 -26.31
C MET A 12 27.03 19.28 -26.11
N VAL A 13 27.63 18.44 -26.94
CA VAL A 13 27.64 16.99 -26.71
C VAL A 13 28.84 16.63 -25.85
N GLN A 14 28.92 17.12 -24.64
CA GLN A 14 29.75 16.46 -23.64
C GLN A 14 29.15 15.11 -23.37
N VAL A 15 29.63 14.10 -24.06
CA VAL A 15 29.36 12.71 -23.71
C VAL A 15 29.74 12.55 -22.24
N TYR A 16 28.75 12.36 -21.40
CA TYR A 16 28.97 12.14 -19.97
C TYR A 16 29.75 10.83 -19.81
N VAL A 17 31.07 10.92 -19.82
CA VAL A 17 31.97 9.78 -19.64
C VAL A 17 31.89 9.38 -18.16
N LYS A 18 31.22 8.29 -17.90
CA LYS A 18 31.15 7.68 -16.57
C LYS A 18 32.56 7.35 -16.10
N ALA A 19 33.02 7.96 -15.03
CA ALA A 19 34.33 7.69 -14.46
C ALA A 19 34.54 6.17 -14.26
N GLN A 20 35.58 5.62 -14.87
CA GLN A 20 35.90 4.20 -14.74
C GLN A 20 36.34 3.91 -13.31
N LYS A 21 35.61 2.99 -12.66
CA LYS A 21 35.95 2.53 -11.31
C LYS A 21 37.05 1.48 -11.37
N SER A 22 38.01 1.57 -10.47
CA SER A 22 39.15 0.65 -10.42
C SER A 22 38.75 -0.79 -10.00
N LYS A 23 39.60 -1.79 -10.35
CA LYS A 23 39.45 -3.17 -9.86
C LYS A 23 39.30 -3.23 -8.33
N ALA A 24 40.07 -2.41 -7.59
CA ALA A 24 40.04 -2.34 -6.14
C ALA A 24 38.65 -1.88 -5.62
N TYR A 25 38.03 -0.92 -6.29
CA TYR A 25 36.67 -0.48 -5.98
C TYR A 25 35.67 -1.65 -6.08
N PHE A 26 35.67 -2.40 -7.19
CA PHE A 26 34.75 -3.52 -7.35
C PHE A 26 35.00 -4.67 -6.39
N LYS A 27 36.27 -4.94 -6.05
CA LYS A 27 36.65 -5.97 -5.07
C LYS A 27 36.14 -5.63 -3.65
N ARG A 28 36.15 -4.34 -3.29
CA ARG A 28 35.71 -3.85 -1.97
C ARG A 28 34.24 -3.48 -1.91
N PHE A 29 33.55 -3.41 -3.05
CA PHE A 29 32.16 -3.00 -3.10
C PHE A 29 31.26 -4.06 -2.46
N GLN A 30 30.67 -3.70 -1.32
CA GLN A 30 29.67 -4.53 -0.65
C GLN A 30 28.30 -4.25 -1.23
N VAL A 31 27.72 -5.24 -1.91
CA VAL A 31 26.37 -5.16 -2.48
C VAL A 31 25.35 -5.20 -1.35
N LYS A 32 24.41 -4.28 -1.37
CA LYS A 32 23.28 -4.28 -0.42
C LYS A 32 22.34 -5.46 -0.68
N PHE A 33 21.58 -5.84 0.33
CA PHE A 33 20.57 -6.92 0.21
C PHE A 33 19.66 -6.72 -1.01
N LYS A 34 19.22 -7.84 -1.60
CA LYS A 34 18.38 -7.83 -2.81
C LYS A 34 17.16 -6.93 -2.67
N ARG A 35 16.37 -7.07 -1.60
CA ARG A 35 15.18 -6.26 -1.35
C ARG A 35 15.48 -4.77 -1.12
N ARG A 36 16.67 -4.43 -0.60
CA ARG A 36 17.10 -3.03 -0.50
C ARG A 36 17.44 -2.44 -1.87
N ARG A 37 18.07 -3.23 -2.74
CA ARG A 37 18.37 -2.81 -4.13
C ARG A 37 17.12 -2.64 -4.97
N GLU A 38 16.10 -3.47 -4.72
CA GLU A 38 14.79 -3.38 -5.36
C GLU A 38 13.91 -2.25 -4.79
N GLY A 39 14.35 -1.55 -3.72
CA GLY A 39 13.57 -0.50 -3.08
C GLY A 39 12.31 -0.99 -2.37
N LYS A 40 12.28 -2.22 -1.87
CA LYS A 40 11.12 -2.85 -1.23
C LYS A 40 11.18 -2.88 0.30
N THR A 41 12.37 -2.80 0.88
CA THR A 41 12.53 -2.99 2.33
C THR A 41 13.49 -1.96 2.91
N ASP A 42 13.07 -1.28 3.98
CA ASP A 42 13.93 -0.51 4.87
C ASP A 42 14.46 -1.42 5.97
N TYR A 43 15.71 -1.89 5.81
CA TYR A 43 16.33 -2.78 6.79
C TYR A 43 16.65 -2.09 8.13
N ARG A 44 16.78 -0.78 8.16
CA ARG A 44 17.00 -0.04 9.41
C ARG A 44 15.74 -0.09 10.29
N ALA A 45 14.59 0.17 9.71
CA ALA A 45 13.31 0.04 10.39
C ALA A 45 13.01 -1.43 10.73
N ARG A 46 13.24 -2.36 9.77
CA ARG A 46 13.02 -3.79 9.97
C ARG A 46 13.80 -4.35 11.16
N THR A 47 15.08 -4.02 11.30
CA THR A 47 15.90 -4.50 12.43
C THR A 47 15.30 -4.09 13.77
N ARG A 48 14.82 -2.85 13.90
CA ARG A 48 14.20 -2.35 15.12
C ARG A 48 12.83 -2.99 15.43
N LEU A 49 12.07 -3.31 14.39
CA LEU A 49 10.76 -3.93 14.51
C LEU A 49 10.82 -5.43 14.84
N ILE A 50 11.90 -6.11 14.42
CA ILE A 50 12.05 -7.56 14.61
C ILE A 50 12.81 -7.90 15.90
N ASN A 51 13.81 -7.09 16.29
CA ASN A 51 14.59 -7.35 17.48
C ASN A 51 13.69 -7.46 18.71
N GLN A 52 13.81 -8.61 19.39
CA GLN A 52 13.16 -8.87 20.66
C GLN A 52 14.18 -8.75 21.80
N ASP A 53 13.70 -8.39 22.97
CA ASP A 53 14.50 -8.33 24.18
C ASP A 53 15.03 -9.73 24.55
N LYS A 54 16.27 -9.84 24.96
CA LYS A 54 16.91 -11.14 25.28
C LYS A 54 16.20 -11.86 26.44
N ASN A 55 15.67 -11.12 27.39
CA ASN A 55 14.92 -11.65 28.56
C ASN A 55 13.51 -12.15 28.23
N LYS A 56 13.02 -11.89 27.01
CA LYS A 56 11.75 -12.43 26.52
C LYS A 56 11.92 -13.73 25.72
N TYR A 57 13.14 -14.21 25.57
CA TYR A 57 13.50 -15.46 24.89
C TYR A 57 12.85 -15.56 23.48
N ASN A 58 12.09 -16.61 23.23
CA ASN A 58 11.45 -16.90 21.94
C ASN A 58 10.03 -16.31 21.80
N THR A 59 9.64 -15.39 22.67
CA THR A 59 8.32 -14.75 22.58
C THR A 59 8.20 -14.02 21.22
N PRO A 60 7.22 -14.34 20.37
CA PRO A 60 7.09 -13.71 19.07
C PRO A 60 6.79 -12.22 19.23
N LYS A 61 7.43 -11.39 18.41
CA LYS A 61 7.18 -9.96 18.30
C LYS A 61 6.39 -9.70 17.02
N TYR A 62 5.12 -9.33 17.20
CA TYR A 62 4.22 -9.11 16.08
C TYR A 62 4.33 -7.68 15.55
N ARG A 63 4.13 -7.55 14.25
CA ARG A 63 4.04 -6.26 13.57
C ARG A 63 2.82 -6.22 12.65
N LEU A 64 2.14 -5.10 12.67
CA LEU A 64 1.10 -4.75 11.70
C LEU A 64 1.77 -4.17 10.47
N VAL A 65 1.80 -4.94 9.40
CA VAL A 65 2.41 -4.54 8.12
C VAL A 65 1.32 -3.97 7.23
N ALA A 66 1.40 -2.67 6.91
CA ALA A 66 0.52 -2.02 5.96
C ALA A 66 1.27 -1.71 4.67
N ARG A 67 0.75 -2.15 3.54
CA ARG A 67 1.32 -1.91 2.20
C ARG A 67 0.24 -1.47 1.23
N PHE A 68 0.60 -0.54 0.36
CA PHE A 68 -0.32 0.08 -0.59
C PHE A 68 0.17 -0.15 -2.01
N THR A 69 -0.73 -0.59 -2.86
CA THR A 69 -0.56 -0.63 -4.30
C THR A 69 -1.51 0.37 -4.96
N ASN A 70 -1.47 0.50 -6.29
CA ASN A 70 -2.40 1.38 -7.00
C ASN A 70 -3.87 0.92 -6.90
N LYS A 71 -4.10 -0.38 -6.71
CA LYS A 71 -5.44 -0.99 -6.74
C LYS A 71 -5.83 -1.68 -5.44
N ASP A 72 -4.90 -1.88 -4.51
CA ASP A 72 -5.14 -2.70 -3.32
C ASP A 72 -4.42 -2.15 -2.08
N ILE A 73 -4.98 -2.45 -0.92
CA ILE A 73 -4.40 -2.23 0.40
C ILE A 73 -4.20 -3.60 1.03
N VAL A 74 -2.99 -3.86 1.47
CA VAL A 74 -2.60 -5.12 2.13
C VAL A 74 -2.26 -4.83 3.58
N ALA A 75 -2.98 -5.43 4.50
CA ALA A 75 -2.68 -5.39 5.92
C ALA A 75 -2.44 -6.80 6.45
N GLN A 76 -1.36 -7.00 7.22
CA GLN A 76 -0.96 -8.33 7.70
C GLN A 76 -0.39 -8.23 9.11
N ILE A 77 -0.71 -9.20 9.95
CA ILE A 77 -0.01 -9.44 11.23
C ILE A 77 1.08 -10.49 10.98
N ILE A 78 2.33 -10.08 11.20
CA ILE A 78 3.51 -10.89 10.86
C ILE A 78 4.46 -10.96 12.06
N HIS A 79 5.07 -12.11 12.27
CA HIS A 79 6.24 -12.25 13.13
C HIS A 79 7.43 -12.82 12.33
N ALA A 80 8.63 -12.45 12.72
CA ALA A 80 9.85 -12.94 12.08
C ALA A 80 10.35 -14.20 12.78
N SER A 81 10.61 -15.24 12.00
CA SER A 81 11.34 -16.46 12.45
C SER A 81 12.69 -16.56 11.74
N ILE A 82 13.51 -17.53 12.13
CA ILE A 82 14.81 -17.81 11.49
C ILE A 82 14.62 -18.19 10.00
N SER A 83 13.57 -18.92 9.68
CA SER A 83 13.26 -19.35 8.30
C SER A 83 12.67 -18.23 7.43
N GLY A 84 12.14 -17.17 8.02
CA GLY A 84 11.51 -16.07 7.32
C GLY A 84 10.37 -15.44 8.10
N ASP A 85 9.60 -14.59 7.43
CA ASP A 85 8.43 -13.94 8.01
C ASP A 85 7.23 -14.88 7.94
N MET A 86 6.56 -15.09 9.08
CA MET A 86 5.36 -15.91 9.21
C MET A 86 4.14 -14.99 9.37
N VAL A 87 3.15 -15.17 8.51
CA VAL A 87 1.90 -14.40 8.54
C VAL A 87 0.91 -15.12 9.44
N LEU A 88 0.42 -14.43 10.49
CA LEU A 88 -0.63 -14.93 11.38
C LEU A 88 -2.01 -14.70 10.74
N ALA A 89 -2.29 -13.47 10.35
CA ALA A 89 -3.54 -13.08 9.70
C ALA A 89 -3.26 -12.04 8.60
N ALA A 90 -4.11 -12.02 7.58
CA ALA A 90 -4.03 -11.06 6.47
C ALA A 90 -5.44 -10.57 6.10
N ALA A 91 -5.53 -9.30 5.69
CA ALA A 91 -6.73 -8.70 5.13
C ALA A 91 -6.35 -7.82 3.93
N TYR A 92 -7.20 -7.81 2.93
CA TYR A 92 -6.98 -7.11 1.68
C TYR A 92 -8.17 -6.25 1.30
N SER A 93 -7.94 -5.11 0.65
CA SER A 93 -9.06 -4.27 0.23
C SER A 93 -9.91 -4.90 -0.87
N HIS A 94 -9.36 -5.81 -1.66
CA HIS A 94 -10.14 -6.58 -2.65
C HIS A 94 -11.11 -7.60 -2.03
N GLU A 95 -11.07 -7.82 -0.72
CA GLU A 95 -12.07 -8.59 0.02
C GLU A 95 -13.30 -7.74 0.42
N LEU A 96 -13.16 -6.40 0.47
CA LEU A 96 -14.22 -5.49 0.92
C LEU A 96 -15.51 -5.54 0.09
N PRO A 97 -15.50 -5.88 -1.20
CA PRO A 97 -16.74 -6.12 -1.95
C PRO A 97 -17.65 -7.20 -1.33
N CYS A 98 -17.09 -8.20 -0.66
CA CYS A 98 -17.86 -9.20 0.08
C CYS A 98 -18.63 -8.62 1.27
N TYR A 99 -18.22 -7.44 1.75
CA TYR A 99 -18.83 -6.70 2.85
C TYR A 99 -19.68 -5.50 2.36
N GLY A 100 -19.82 -5.34 1.03
CA GLY A 100 -20.65 -4.30 0.42
C GLY A 100 -19.92 -3.03 0.00
N LEU A 101 -18.59 -2.99 0.04
CA LEU A 101 -17.79 -1.88 -0.49
C LEU A 101 -17.20 -2.25 -1.86
N GLU A 102 -17.87 -1.86 -2.94
CA GLU A 102 -17.45 -2.20 -4.30
C GLU A 102 -16.54 -1.16 -4.96
N VAL A 103 -16.50 0.07 -4.44
CA VAL A 103 -15.75 1.19 -5.03
C VAL A 103 -14.85 1.86 -4.00
N GLY A 104 -13.82 2.58 -4.48
CA GLY A 104 -12.95 3.35 -3.61
C GLY A 104 -12.06 2.51 -2.71
N LEU A 105 -11.62 1.33 -3.16
CA LEU A 105 -10.88 0.32 -2.37
C LEU A 105 -9.50 0.78 -1.88
N THR A 106 -9.04 1.96 -2.25
CA THR A 106 -7.69 2.46 -1.91
C THR A 106 -7.67 3.78 -1.14
N ASN A 107 -8.85 4.31 -0.78
CA ASN A 107 -8.97 5.55 -0.03
C ASN A 107 -8.70 5.35 1.48
N TYR A 108 -8.76 6.44 2.27
CA TYR A 108 -8.53 6.38 3.72
C TYR A 108 -9.60 5.54 4.45
N ALA A 109 -10.86 5.66 4.05
CA ALA A 109 -11.96 4.91 4.65
C ALA A 109 -11.84 3.40 4.37
N ALA A 110 -11.49 3.00 3.13
CA ALA A 110 -11.18 1.60 2.82
C ALA A 110 -9.96 1.09 3.62
N ALA A 111 -8.94 1.94 3.83
CA ALA A 111 -7.79 1.60 4.66
C ALA A 111 -8.20 1.31 6.11
N TYR A 112 -9.13 2.10 6.65
CA TYR A 112 -9.73 1.86 7.96
C TYR A 112 -10.48 0.52 7.99
N CYS A 113 -11.33 0.25 7.00
CA CYS A 113 -12.07 -1.03 6.91
C CYS A 113 -11.12 -2.25 6.86
N VAL A 114 -10.02 -2.17 6.11
CA VAL A 114 -9.01 -3.24 6.05
C VAL A 114 -8.32 -3.44 7.40
N GLY A 115 -8.00 -2.36 8.11
CA GLY A 115 -7.45 -2.42 9.47
C GLY A 115 -8.41 -3.09 10.45
N LEU A 116 -9.67 -2.70 10.44
CA LEU A 116 -10.74 -3.27 11.25
C LEU A 116 -10.95 -4.77 10.95
N LEU A 117 -11.02 -5.13 9.67
CA LEU A 117 -11.15 -6.52 9.22
C LEU A 117 -9.98 -7.38 9.71
N LEU A 118 -8.75 -6.87 9.58
CA LEU A 118 -7.57 -7.59 10.05
C LEU A 118 -7.62 -7.82 11.56
N ALA A 119 -8.00 -6.78 12.33
CA ALA A 119 -8.07 -6.84 13.78
C ALA A 119 -9.11 -7.87 14.25
N ARG A 120 -10.34 -7.77 13.77
CA ARG A 120 -11.41 -8.69 14.14
C ARG A 120 -11.09 -10.14 13.74
N ARG A 121 -10.49 -10.32 12.54
CA ARG A 121 -10.00 -11.63 12.05
C ARG A 121 -8.92 -12.21 12.95
N THR A 122 -7.95 -11.38 13.36
CA THR A 122 -6.86 -11.81 14.25
C THR A 122 -7.38 -12.21 15.62
N LEU A 123 -8.25 -11.39 16.22
CA LEU A 123 -8.81 -11.66 17.54
C LEU A 123 -9.70 -12.93 17.52
N LYS A 124 -10.54 -13.09 16.49
CA LYS A 124 -11.35 -14.31 16.33
C LYS A 124 -10.47 -15.56 16.18
N GLN A 125 -9.36 -15.49 15.43
CA GLN A 125 -8.42 -16.60 15.27
C GLN A 125 -7.72 -16.97 16.59
N LEU A 126 -7.58 -16.01 17.51
CA LEU A 126 -6.95 -16.18 18.82
C LEU A 126 -7.96 -16.43 19.94
N GLU A 127 -9.27 -16.50 19.62
CA GLU A 127 -10.36 -16.64 20.60
C GLU A 127 -10.32 -15.52 21.66
N MET A 128 -10.15 -14.28 21.20
CA MET A 128 -10.08 -13.06 22.03
C MET A 128 -11.09 -11.99 21.59
N ASP A 129 -11.96 -12.30 20.66
CA ASP A 129 -12.92 -11.36 20.05
C ASP A 129 -14.02 -10.91 21.01
N ASP A 130 -14.44 -11.79 21.93
CA ASP A 130 -15.44 -11.47 22.96
C ASP A 130 -14.86 -10.58 24.08
N GLU A 131 -13.58 -10.76 24.41
CA GLU A 131 -12.93 -9.96 25.47
C GLU A 131 -12.52 -8.56 24.98
N TYR A 132 -12.20 -8.45 23.70
CA TYR A 132 -11.71 -7.22 23.04
C TYR A 132 -12.61 -6.83 21.87
N GLU A 133 -13.83 -6.39 22.18
CA GLU A 133 -14.77 -5.92 21.15
C GLU A 133 -14.27 -4.70 20.40
N GLY A 134 -13.45 -3.87 21.07
CA GLY A 134 -12.95 -2.62 20.53
C GLY A 134 -14.01 -1.52 20.50
N ASN A 135 -13.86 -0.57 19.58
CA ASN A 135 -14.80 0.51 19.40
C ASN A 135 -15.71 0.21 18.20
N VAL A 136 -16.95 -0.22 18.47
CA VAL A 136 -17.92 -0.57 17.42
C VAL A 136 -18.35 0.66 16.62
N GLU A 137 -18.53 1.82 17.28
CA GLU A 137 -18.79 3.09 16.64
C GLU A 137 -17.49 3.88 16.46
N ALA A 138 -17.09 4.14 15.21
CA ALA A 138 -15.93 4.97 14.93
C ALA A 138 -16.22 6.44 15.28
N THR A 139 -15.93 6.84 16.50
CA THR A 139 -16.15 8.22 17.01
C THR A 139 -15.15 9.21 16.41
N GLY A 140 -14.00 8.74 15.96
CA GLY A 140 -12.91 9.57 15.47
C GLY A 140 -11.91 9.99 16.56
N GLU A 141 -12.21 9.75 17.83
CA GLU A 141 -11.31 9.99 18.96
C GLU A 141 -10.14 9.00 18.95
N ASP A 142 -9.08 9.34 19.65
CA ASP A 142 -8.00 8.41 19.90
C ASP A 142 -8.48 7.28 20.82
N PHE A 143 -8.17 6.05 20.44
CA PHE A 143 -8.60 4.86 21.16
C PHE A 143 -7.42 3.99 21.53
N THR A 144 -7.29 3.70 22.82
CA THR A 144 -6.28 2.79 23.34
C THR A 144 -6.99 1.62 24.02
N VAL A 145 -6.56 0.41 23.67
CA VAL A 145 -7.15 -0.81 24.21
C VAL A 145 -6.74 -0.99 25.68
N GLU A 146 -7.70 -1.09 26.58
CA GLU A 146 -7.47 -1.38 27.98
C GLU A 146 -7.29 -2.88 28.22
N PRO A 147 -6.36 -3.30 29.08
CA PRO A 147 -6.17 -4.71 29.39
C PRO A 147 -7.35 -5.29 30.16
N ALA A 148 -7.89 -6.40 29.69
CA ALA A 148 -8.87 -7.19 30.42
C ALA A 148 -8.22 -7.97 31.56
N GLU A 149 -9.04 -8.45 32.53
CA GLU A 149 -8.54 -9.18 33.71
C GLU A 149 -7.96 -10.55 33.36
N SER A 150 -8.50 -11.23 32.34
CA SER A 150 -8.15 -12.61 31.96
C SER A 150 -6.90 -12.72 31.14
N ARG A 151 -6.80 -11.92 30.07
CA ARG A 151 -5.68 -11.97 29.10
C ARG A 151 -5.19 -10.57 28.78
N ARG A 152 -3.89 -10.44 28.48
CA ARG A 152 -3.34 -9.18 27.99
C ARG A 152 -3.79 -8.93 26.54
N PRO A 153 -3.99 -7.68 26.14
CA PRO A 153 -4.37 -7.37 24.77
C PRO A 153 -3.31 -7.84 23.77
N PHE A 154 -3.76 -8.26 22.60
CA PHE A 154 -2.85 -8.64 21.52
C PHE A 154 -2.10 -7.40 21.02
N ARG A 155 -0.78 -7.41 21.15
CA ARG A 155 0.07 -6.27 20.85
C ARG A 155 0.86 -6.47 19.56
N ALA A 156 0.80 -5.47 18.67
CA ALA A 156 1.59 -5.41 17.44
C ALA A 156 2.29 -4.06 17.29
N LEU A 157 3.37 -4.00 16.47
CA LEU A 157 4.05 -2.76 16.14
C LEU A 157 3.76 -2.37 14.69
N LEU A 158 3.49 -1.09 14.44
CA LEU A 158 3.20 -0.61 13.09
C LEU A 158 4.45 -0.64 12.19
N ASP A 159 4.35 -1.31 11.05
CA ASP A 159 5.36 -1.35 9.98
C ASP A 159 4.82 -0.66 8.72
N VAL A 160 5.22 0.58 8.51
CA VAL A 160 4.78 1.43 7.39
C VAL A 160 5.56 1.17 6.09
N GLY A 161 6.67 0.42 6.14
CA GLY A 161 7.55 0.21 4.99
C GLY A 161 8.29 1.48 4.57
N LEU A 162 8.26 1.78 3.28
CA LEU A 162 8.95 2.94 2.67
C LEU A 162 8.04 4.17 2.49
N VAL A 163 6.79 4.09 2.94
CA VAL A 163 5.83 5.20 2.79
C VAL A 163 6.16 6.32 3.78
N ARG A 164 6.04 7.58 3.34
CA ARG A 164 6.20 8.74 4.22
C ARG A 164 5.08 8.79 5.26
N THR A 165 5.43 9.00 6.51
CA THR A 165 4.49 9.13 7.63
C THR A 165 3.98 10.56 7.77
N THR A 166 3.30 11.06 6.75
CA THR A 166 2.63 12.38 6.79
C THR A 166 1.29 12.28 7.50
N THR A 167 0.85 13.39 8.14
CA THR A 167 -0.47 13.48 8.77
C THR A 167 -1.57 13.18 7.73
N GLY A 168 -2.54 12.35 8.08
CA GLY A 168 -3.62 11.95 7.19
C GLY A 168 -3.25 10.86 6.17
N ASN A 169 -2.06 10.26 6.26
CA ASN A 169 -1.71 9.16 5.36
C ASN A 169 -2.59 7.93 5.62
N ARG A 170 -2.93 7.19 4.55
CA ARG A 170 -3.77 5.98 4.59
C ARG A 170 -3.25 4.88 5.54
N VAL A 171 -1.93 4.84 5.80
CA VAL A 171 -1.35 3.92 6.81
C VAL A 171 -1.99 4.13 8.17
N PHE A 172 -2.26 5.39 8.54
CA PHE A 172 -2.90 5.71 9.81
C PHE A 172 -4.41 5.42 9.80
N GLY A 173 -5.02 5.30 8.61
CA GLY A 173 -6.35 4.70 8.47
C GLY A 173 -6.35 3.22 8.84
N VAL A 174 -5.39 2.42 8.31
CA VAL A 174 -5.22 1.01 8.71
C VAL A 174 -4.94 0.89 10.21
N LEU A 175 -4.07 1.75 10.76
CA LEU A 175 -3.76 1.78 12.18
C LEU A 175 -5.02 2.04 13.02
N LYS A 176 -5.79 3.08 12.69
CA LYS A 176 -7.02 3.43 13.43
C LYS A 176 -8.04 2.31 13.38
N GLY A 177 -8.26 1.71 12.20
CA GLY A 177 -9.15 0.55 12.07
C GLY A 177 -8.69 -0.66 12.91
N ALA A 178 -7.38 -0.89 13.02
CA ALA A 178 -6.84 -1.97 13.85
C ALA A 178 -6.97 -1.70 15.35
N LEU A 179 -6.83 -0.44 15.78
CA LEU A 179 -7.06 -0.01 17.17
C LEU A 179 -8.53 -0.16 17.56
N ASP A 180 -9.44 0.40 16.75
CA ASP A 180 -10.88 0.30 16.96
C ASP A 180 -11.36 -1.17 16.92
N GLY A 181 -10.66 -2.03 16.18
CA GLY A 181 -10.89 -3.47 16.14
C GLY A 181 -10.37 -4.24 17.36
N GLY A 182 -9.69 -3.59 18.32
CA GLY A 182 -9.27 -4.20 19.59
C GLY A 182 -7.81 -4.66 19.66
N ILE A 183 -6.94 -4.28 18.71
CA ILE A 183 -5.50 -4.59 18.79
C ILE A 183 -4.74 -3.45 19.47
N ASP A 184 -3.90 -3.76 20.45
CA ASP A 184 -2.99 -2.79 21.07
C ASP A 184 -1.79 -2.49 20.16
N ILE A 185 -1.71 -1.24 19.67
CA ILE A 185 -0.59 -0.79 18.84
C ILE A 185 -0.07 0.53 19.41
N PRO A 186 1.20 0.60 19.86
CA PRO A 186 1.78 1.85 20.33
C PRO A 186 1.78 2.92 19.24
N HIS A 187 1.15 4.05 19.49
CA HIS A 187 0.98 5.12 18.52
C HIS A 187 0.90 6.50 19.16
N SER A 188 0.72 7.51 18.34
CA SER A 188 0.45 8.89 18.74
C SER A 188 -0.54 9.48 17.76
N ASP A 189 -1.46 10.26 18.24
CA ASP A 189 -2.53 10.98 17.54
C ASP A 189 -2.05 11.94 16.44
N LYS A 190 -0.78 12.43 16.57
CA LYS A 190 -0.15 13.45 15.70
C LYS A 190 -0.21 13.16 14.21
N ARG A 191 -0.48 11.93 13.81
CA ARG A 191 -0.46 11.50 12.40
C ARG A 191 -1.84 11.16 11.86
N PHE A 192 -2.86 11.16 12.69
CA PHE A 192 -4.22 10.96 12.25
C PHE A 192 -4.74 12.15 11.41
N ALA A 193 -5.70 11.87 10.52
CA ALA A 193 -6.38 12.92 9.77
C ALA A 193 -7.17 13.80 10.76
N GLY A 194 -7.08 15.12 10.62
CA GLY A 194 -7.70 16.06 11.55
C GLY A 194 -6.78 16.55 12.67
N PHE A 195 -5.54 16.05 12.76
CA PHE A 195 -4.60 16.60 13.75
C PHE A 195 -4.14 18.01 13.37
N ASN A 196 -4.41 18.95 14.24
CA ASN A 196 -3.96 20.33 14.10
C ASN A 196 -2.59 20.50 14.76
N LYS A 197 -1.63 21.06 14.00
CA LYS A 197 -0.25 21.26 14.46
C LYS A 197 -0.12 22.41 15.47
N ASP A 198 -0.98 23.42 15.36
CA ASP A 198 -0.92 24.62 16.18
C ASP A 198 -1.50 24.35 17.58
N SER A 199 -2.68 23.77 17.65
CA SER A 199 -3.32 23.36 18.91
C SER A 199 -2.74 22.08 19.50
N LYS A 200 -2.00 21.27 18.70
CA LYS A 200 -1.50 19.93 19.07
C LYS A 200 -2.58 18.96 19.54
N GLN A 201 -3.78 19.12 19.01
CA GLN A 201 -4.94 18.31 19.34
C GLN A 201 -5.51 17.67 18.08
N LEU A 202 -6.08 16.48 18.24
CA LEU A 202 -6.84 15.79 17.20
C LEU A 202 -8.28 16.31 17.23
N ASP A 203 -8.79 16.67 16.06
CA ASP A 203 -10.21 16.96 15.85
C ASP A 203 -10.96 15.66 15.52
N PRO A 204 -11.81 15.15 16.44
CA PRO A 204 -12.51 13.88 16.26
C PRO A 204 -13.53 13.93 15.11
N GLU A 205 -14.18 15.08 14.89
CA GLU A 205 -15.20 15.21 13.84
C GLU A 205 -14.57 15.13 12.46
N VAL A 206 -13.45 15.82 12.27
CA VAL A 206 -12.68 15.76 11.02
C VAL A 206 -12.17 14.34 10.79
N HIS A 207 -11.62 13.68 11.83
CA HIS A 207 -11.14 12.31 11.71
C HIS A 207 -12.27 11.34 11.36
N ARG A 208 -13.41 11.44 12.04
CA ARG A 208 -14.62 10.68 11.75
C ARG A 208 -15.09 10.86 10.30
N LYS A 209 -15.08 12.10 9.81
CA LYS A 209 -15.37 12.41 8.40
C LYS A 209 -14.46 11.65 7.44
N TYR A 210 -13.17 11.50 7.76
CA TYR A 210 -12.24 10.72 6.95
C TYR A 210 -12.51 9.22 7.02
N ILE A 211 -12.87 8.69 8.18
CA ILE A 211 -13.19 7.27 8.39
C ILE A 211 -14.41 6.84 7.56
N TYR A 212 -15.44 7.67 7.52
CA TYR A 212 -16.67 7.41 6.77
C TYR A 212 -16.65 7.92 5.30
N GLY A 213 -15.50 8.31 4.78
CA GLY A 213 -15.36 8.72 3.38
C GLY A 213 -15.91 10.12 3.05
N GLY A 214 -16.26 10.92 4.05
CA GLY A 214 -16.81 12.28 3.85
C GLY A 214 -15.86 13.25 3.13
N HIS A 215 -14.56 13.00 3.14
CA HIS A 215 -13.59 13.73 2.33
C HIS A 215 -13.76 13.45 0.82
N VAL A 216 -14.12 12.20 0.46
CA VAL A 216 -14.43 11.84 -0.93
C VAL A 216 -15.77 12.47 -1.32
N ALA A 217 -16.78 12.37 -0.45
CA ALA A 217 -18.09 13.00 -0.68
C ALA A 217 -17.98 14.53 -0.88
N ALA A 218 -17.16 15.21 -0.10
CA ALA A 218 -16.91 16.63 -0.27
C ALA A 218 -16.28 16.94 -1.65
N TYR A 219 -15.27 16.15 -2.05
CA TYR A 219 -14.64 16.32 -3.36
C TYR A 219 -15.60 16.01 -4.52
N MET A 220 -16.48 15.01 -4.36
CA MET A 220 -17.53 14.74 -5.33
C MET A 220 -18.45 15.95 -5.52
N ARG A 221 -18.91 16.59 -4.42
CA ARG A 221 -19.77 17.79 -4.49
C ARG A 221 -19.06 18.94 -5.18
N THR A 222 -17.80 19.24 -4.82
CA THR A 222 -17.01 20.28 -5.48
C THR A 222 -16.91 20.04 -6.99
N LEU A 223 -16.62 18.79 -7.44
CA LEU A 223 -16.55 18.51 -8.88
C LEU A 223 -17.92 18.53 -9.58
N MET A 224 -19.01 18.24 -8.87
CA MET A 224 -20.36 18.36 -9.43
C MET A 224 -20.72 19.83 -9.74
N GLU A 225 -20.26 20.76 -8.88
CA GLU A 225 -20.51 22.21 -9.02
C GLU A 225 -19.55 22.86 -10.01
N ASP A 226 -18.25 22.59 -9.90
CA ASP A 226 -17.21 23.29 -10.66
C ASP A 226 -16.94 22.66 -12.04
N GLU A 227 -16.81 21.31 -12.11
CA GLU A 227 -16.37 20.58 -13.31
C GLU A 227 -17.17 19.29 -13.55
N PRO A 228 -18.41 19.34 -14.05
CA PRO A 228 -19.29 18.17 -14.19
C PRO A 228 -18.75 17.09 -15.16
N GLU A 229 -18.02 17.46 -16.20
CA GLU A 229 -17.40 16.51 -17.14
C GLU A 229 -16.30 15.69 -16.45
N LYS A 230 -15.50 16.34 -15.62
CA LYS A 230 -14.46 15.71 -14.84
C LYS A 230 -15.04 14.81 -13.74
N TYR A 231 -16.16 15.21 -13.15
CA TYR A 231 -16.93 14.37 -12.22
C TYR A 231 -17.35 13.06 -12.89
N GLN A 232 -17.96 13.11 -14.06
CA GLN A 232 -18.39 11.92 -14.81
C GLN A 232 -17.23 10.99 -15.15
N SER A 233 -16.09 11.55 -15.56
CA SER A 233 -14.89 10.76 -15.87
C SER A 233 -14.27 10.15 -14.61
N HIS A 234 -14.04 10.96 -13.57
CA HIS A 234 -13.30 10.55 -12.37
C HIS A 234 -14.10 9.59 -11.48
N PHE A 235 -15.40 9.85 -11.32
CA PHE A 235 -16.30 9.06 -10.48
C PHE A 235 -17.21 8.10 -11.27
N SER A 236 -16.83 7.74 -12.50
CA SER A 236 -17.60 6.86 -13.38
C SER A 236 -18.06 5.56 -12.71
N GLU A 237 -17.20 4.93 -11.87
CA GLU A 237 -17.53 3.70 -11.17
C GLU A 237 -18.52 3.91 -10.01
N TYR A 238 -18.53 5.08 -9.37
CA TYR A 238 -19.53 5.46 -8.35
C TYR A 238 -20.88 5.73 -9.00
N ILE A 239 -20.89 6.44 -10.12
CA ILE A 239 -22.11 6.75 -10.89
C ILE A 239 -22.78 5.46 -11.40
N LYS A 240 -22.01 4.51 -11.95
CA LYS A 240 -22.53 3.20 -12.40
C LYS A 240 -23.24 2.43 -11.30
N ARG A 241 -22.87 2.63 -10.05
CA ARG A 241 -23.43 1.95 -8.87
C ARG A 241 -24.41 2.82 -8.09
N SER A 242 -24.77 3.97 -8.63
CA SER A 242 -25.69 4.93 -8.00
C SER A 242 -25.27 5.33 -6.58
N ILE A 243 -23.96 5.48 -6.36
CA ILE A 243 -23.42 5.93 -5.08
C ILE A 243 -23.26 7.43 -5.11
N GLU A 244 -24.11 8.11 -4.37
CA GLU A 244 -24.13 9.56 -4.22
C GLU A 244 -23.29 10.00 -3.00
N PRO A 245 -22.84 11.27 -2.97
CA PRO A 245 -22.09 11.82 -1.84
C PRO A 245 -22.78 11.65 -0.48
N ASP A 246 -24.10 11.75 -0.46
CA ASP A 246 -24.90 11.70 0.77
C ASP A 246 -25.06 10.28 1.32
N ASN A 247 -24.94 9.27 0.46
CA ASN A 247 -25.06 7.86 0.84
C ASN A 247 -23.74 7.24 1.32
N MET A 248 -22.62 7.97 1.21
CA MET A 248 -21.28 7.44 1.54
C MET A 248 -21.16 7.00 3.00
N GLU A 249 -21.60 7.81 3.94
CA GLU A 249 -21.51 7.49 5.37
C GLU A 249 -22.33 6.24 5.72
N ALA A 250 -23.55 6.15 5.20
CA ALA A 250 -24.44 5.01 5.42
C ALA A 250 -23.84 3.70 4.84
N MET A 251 -23.20 3.79 3.67
CA MET A 251 -22.49 2.66 3.05
C MET A 251 -21.36 2.17 3.94
N TYR A 252 -20.48 3.05 4.41
CA TYR A 252 -19.36 2.64 5.29
C TYR A 252 -19.84 2.10 6.64
N LYS A 253 -20.90 2.66 7.23
CA LYS A 253 -21.50 2.09 8.46
C LYS A 253 -21.97 0.65 8.27
N LYS A 254 -22.62 0.35 7.14
CA LYS A 254 -23.01 -1.03 6.80
C LYS A 254 -21.80 -1.96 6.66
N VAL A 255 -20.73 -1.48 6.03
CA VAL A 255 -19.49 -2.26 5.87
C VAL A 255 -18.86 -2.55 7.23
N HIS A 256 -18.76 -1.56 8.13
CA HIS A 256 -18.21 -1.77 9.47
C HIS A 256 -19.04 -2.81 10.25
N ALA A 257 -20.36 -2.69 10.23
CA ALA A 257 -21.24 -3.66 10.88
C ALA A 257 -21.09 -5.08 10.29
N ALA A 258 -20.97 -5.20 8.97
CA ALA A 258 -20.74 -6.49 8.33
C ALA A 258 -19.37 -7.12 8.68
N ILE A 259 -18.33 -6.31 8.84
CA ILE A 259 -17.00 -6.78 9.28
C ILE A 259 -17.05 -7.27 10.75
N HIS A 260 -17.75 -6.56 11.62
CA HIS A 260 -17.92 -7.02 13.01
C HIS A 260 -18.72 -8.33 13.09
N ALA A 261 -19.73 -8.51 12.25
CA ALA A 261 -20.56 -9.71 12.23
C ALA A 261 -19.80 -10.96 11.76
N ASP A 262 -19.02 -10.86 10.66
CA ASP A 262 -18.30 -12.00 10.07
C ASP A 262 -16.96 -11.58 9.47
N PRO A 263 -15.87 -11.60 10.25
CA PRO A 263 -14.54 -11.21 9.77
C PRO A 263 -13.80 -12.34 9.03
N GLU A 264 -14.39 -13.54 8.87
CA GLU A 264 -13.68 -14.67 8.28
C GLU A 264 -13.38 -14.48 6.79
N ALA A 265 -12.24 -15.03 6.37
CA ALA A 265 -11.86 -14.98 4.97
C ALA A 265 -12.66 -15.98 4.15
N LYS A 266 -13.48 -15.49 3.23
CA LYS A 266 -14.22 -16.35 2.28
C LYS A 266 -13.25 -16.88 1.21
N LYS A 267 -12.78 -18.10 1.39
CA LYS A 267 -11.93 -18.78 0.41
C LYS A 267 -12.78 -19.25 -0.77
N SER A 268 -12.47 -18.76 -1.98
CA SER A 268 -13.06 -19.34 -3.19
C SER A 268 -12.36 -20.65 -3.50
N GLU A 269 -13.11 -21.72 -3.66
CA GLU A 269 -12.62 -23.01 -4.17
C GLU A 269 -12.28 -22.85 -5.66
N LYS A 270 -11.03 -22.54 -5.93
CA LYS A 270 -10.51 -22.52 -7.31
C LYS A 270 -9.86 -23.86 -7.58
N ALA A 271 -10.36 -24.57 -8.57
CA ALA A 271 -9.68 -25.76 -9.06
C ALA A 271 -8.23 -25.38 -9.47
N PRO A 272 -7.22 -26.18 -9.08
CA PRO A 272 -5.86 -25.93 -9.50
C PRO A 272 -5.80 -25.93 -11.04
N PRO A 273 -5.06 -24.99 -11.65
CA PRO A 273 -4.96 -24.93 -13.10
C PRO A 273 -4.34 -26.22 -13.63
N LYS A 274 -4.95 -26.83 -14.65
CA LYS A 274 -4.42 -28.04 -15.30
C LYS A 274 -3.01 -27.83 -15.84
N GLU A 275 -2.73 -26.61 -16.32
CA GLU A 275 -1.40 -26.18 -16.77
C GLU A 275 -1.02 -24.87 -16.12
N HIS A 276 0.22 -24.76 -15.62
CA HIS A 276 0.75 -23.51 -15.09
C HIS A 276 1.19 -22.57 -16.22
N LYS A 277 0.43 -21.53 -16.47
CA LYS A 277 0.78 -20.50 -17.45
C LYS A 277 2.05 -19.78 -17.03
N ARG A 278 3.07 -19.82 -17.89
CA ARG A 278 4.34 -19.13 -17.67
C ARG A 278 4.25 -17.72 -18.25
N TYR A 279 4.25 -16.70 -17.38
CA TYR A 279 4.17 -15.29 -17.80
C TYR A 279 5.54 -14.69 -18.16
N ASN A 280 6.64 -15.30 -17.73
CA ASN A 280 7.98 -14.84 -18.10
C ASN A 280 8.31 -15.28 -19.52
N LEU A 281 8.80 -14.36 -20.31
CA LEU A 281 9.32 -14.66 -21.64
C LEU A 281 10.47 -15.68 -21.53
N LYS A 282 10.45 -16.69 -22.41
CA LYS A 282 11.58 -17.61 -22.53
C LYS A 282 12.81 -16.84 -22.99
N LYS A 283 13.99 -17.22 -22.48
CA LYS A 283 15.24 -16.70 -23.04
C LYS A 283 15.35 -17.19 -24.47
N LEU A 284 15.55 -16.24 -25.38
CA LEU A 284 15.80 -16.56 -26.79
C LEU A 284 17.11 -17.32 -26.93
N THR A 285 17.16 -18.27 -27.83
CA THR A 285 18.37 -18.96 -28.25
C THR A 285 19.33 -17.98 -28.94
N TYR A 286 20.58 -18.38 -29.14
CA TYR A 286 21.55 -17.53 -29.84
C TYR A 286 21.09 -17.21 -31.28
N GLU A 287 20.57 -18.19 -31.99
CA GLU A 287 20.10 -18.06 -33.36
C GLU A 287 18.90 -17.12 -33.48
N GLU A 288 17.91 -17.25 -32.58
CA GLU A 288 16.75 -16.35 -32.52
C GLU A 288 17.17 -14.90 -32.23
N ARG A 289 18.16 -14.69 -31.35
CA ARG A 289 18.68 -13.35 -31.05
C ARG A 289 19.41 -12.75 -32.25
N LYS A 290 20.19 -13.58 -32.96
CA LYS A 290 20.89 -13.18 -34.19
C LYS A 290 19.90 -12.81 -35.28
N ALA A 291 18.87 -13.63 -35.53
CA ALA A 291 17.82 -13.35 -36.49
C ALA A 291 17.12 -12.00 -36.18
N LYS A 292 16.68 -11.80 -34.95
CA LYS A 292 16.04 -10.54 -34.50
C LYS A 292 16.97 -9.31 -34.67
N LEU A 293 18.28 -9.48 -34.47
CA LEU A 293 19.22 -8.40 -34.67
C LEU A 293 19.33 -8.06 -36.15
N ILE A 294 19.44 -9.08 -37.04
CA ILE A 294 19.49 -8.90 -38.50
C ILE A 294 18.22 -8.21 -38.99
N ASP A 295 17.04 -8.65 -38.54
CA ASP A 295 15.77 -8.05 -38.94
C ASP A 295 15.68 -6.58 -38.51
N ARG A 296 16.15 -6.27 -37.29
CA ARG A 296 16.21 -4.90 -36.81
C ARG A 296 17.17 -4.02 -37.60
N LEU A 297 18.33 -4.56 -38.00
CA LEU A 297 19.30 -3.84 -38.84
C LEU A 297 18.73 -3.59 -40.24
N LYS A 298 18.06 -4.57 -40.84
CA LYS A 298 17.37 -4.39 -42.13
C LYS A 298 16.30 -3.30 -42.04
N ALA A 299 15.48 -3.31 -40.99
CA ALA A 299 14.45 -2.28 -40.80
C ALA A 299 15.04 -0.87 -40.60
N LEU A 300 16.20 -0.75 -39.93
CA LEU A 300 16.90 0.54 -39.80
C LEU A 300 17.50 1.01 -41.10
N ASN A 301 18.11 0.12 -41.90
CA ASN A 301 18.67 0.49 -43.18
C ASN A 301 17.58 0.90 -44.18
N SER A 302 16.45 0.17 -44.22
CA SER A 302 15.33 0.57 -45.08
C SER A 302 14.69 1.89 -44.66
N ALA A 303 14.70 2.23 -43.37
CA ALA A 303 14.22 3.53 -42.91
C ALA A 303 15.15 4.67 -43.35
N ASN A 304 16.47 4.44 -43.30
CA ASN A 304 17.45 5.44 -43.77
C ASN A 304 17.41 5.64 -45.29
N ASP A 305 17.12 4.57 -46.08
CA ASP A 305 16.98 4.67 -47.52
C ASP A 305 15.77 5.53 -47.96
N TYR A 306 14.71 5.59 -47.15
CA TYR A 306 13.54 6.47 -47.37
C TYR A 306 13.81 7.94 -47.06
N ASP A 307 14.73 8.22 -46.13
CA ASP A 307 15.08 9.61 -45.77
C ASP A 307 16.08 10.24 -46.74
N GLU A 308 16.81 9.44 -47.57
CA GLU A 308 17.74 9.94 -48.60
C GLU A 308 17.05 10.21 -49.95
N ASP A 309 15.84 9.68 -50.20
CA ASP A 309 15.10 9.90 -51.48
C ASP A 309 14.15 11.13 -51.40
N ASP A 310 13.99 11.79 -50.24
CA ASP A 310 13.15 12.97 -50.05
C ASP A 310 13.92 14.30 -49.92
N ASP A 311 15.25 14.32 -50.11
CA ASP A 311 16.10 15.52 -50.20
C ASP A 311 16.57 15.73 -51.69
#